data_2deeb6d8502768a0ba6de0886bd0dc6f
#
_entry.id   2deeb6d8502768a0ba6de0886bd0dc6f
#
_cell.length_a   1.000
_cell.length_b   1.000
_cell.length_c   1.000
_cell.angle_alpha   90.00
_cell.angle_beta   90.00
_cell.angle_gamma   90.00
#
_symmetry.space_group_name_H-M   'P 1'
#
loop_
_entity.id
_entity.type
_entity.pdbx_description
1 polymer ?
#
loop_
_entity_poly.entity_id
_entity_poly.type
_entity_poly.pdbx_seq_one_letter_code
_entity_poly.pdbx_strand_id
1 'polypeptide(L)'
;MRPIIKSNKLDTVCYDIRGPVHKEARRLEDEGHRILKLNIGNPAPFGFEAPEEIVRDVILNLPSAQGYCESKGLFSARKAIVQHYQSQGIFGVDIEDIYIGNGASELIVMAMQGLLNPDDEMLIPSPDYPLWTAAANLAGGKAVHYRCDEEADGFPDIEDIKSKISPRTRGIVLINPNNPTGAVYSEELIQQVIELCRQHDLILFSDEIYDKILYDEAQHVPAARLSDDILTVTFNGLSKAYRAAGFRV
;
A
#
# COMPACT_ATOMS: atom_id res chain seq x y z
N MET A 1 12.34 -15.14 37.59
CA MET A 1 11.65 -14.24 36.67
C MET A 1 11.03 -15.08 35.54
N ARG A 2 9.78 -14.84 35.18
CA ARG A 2 9.19 -15.52 34.01
C ARG A 2 9.90 -15.01 32.75
N PRO A 3 10.37 -15.88 31.84
CA PRO A 3 11.04 -15.42 30.62
C PRO A 3 10.09 -14.57 29.75
N ILE A 4 10.61 -13.47 29.20
CA ILE A 4 9.87 -12.64 28.24
C ILE A 4 10.06 -13.27 26.86
N ILE A 5 8.97 -13.70 26.26
CA ILE A 5 8.94 -14.27 24.90
C ILE A 5 8.07 -13.41 23.99
N LYS A 6 8.38 -13.39 22.70
CA LYS A 6 7.54 -12.71 21.71
C LYS A 6 6.15 -13.37 21.61
N SER A 7 5.17 -12.62 21.13
CA SER A 7 3.83 -13.17 20.86
C SER A 7 3.88 -14.21 19.74
N ASN A 8 3.11 -15.28 19.88
CA ASN A 8 2.97 -16.32 18.83
C ASN A 8 2.42 -15.76 17.51
N LYS A 9 1.69 -14.64 17.54
CA LYS A 9 1.26 -13.94 16.31
C LYS A 9 2.42 -13.58 15.38
N LEU A 10 3.62 -13.38 15.94
CA LEU A 10 4.81 -13.04 15.16
C LEU A 10 5.46 -14.25 14.47
N ASP A 11 5.02 -15.47 14.74
CA ASP A 11 5.60 -16.67 14.13
C ASP A 11 5.20 -16.81 12.65
N THR A 12 4.07 -16.20 12.26
CA THR A 12 3.57 -16.17 10.88
C THR A 12 3.82 -14.83 10.18
N VAL A 13 4.57 -13.91 10.82
CA VAL A 13 4.87 -12.59 10.26
C VAL A 13 6.29 -12.56 9.74
N CYS A 14 6.45 -12.68 8.42
CA CYS A 14 7.73 -12.56 7.73
C CYS A 14 7.90 -11.13 7.18
N TYR A 15 8.19 -10.16 8.05
CA TYR A 15 8.43 -8.76 7.67
C TYR A 15 9.90 -8.38 7.89
N ASP A 16 10.83 -9.23 7.47
CA ASP A 16 12.26 -8.94 7.55
C ASP A 16 12.83 -8.55 6.18
N ILE A 17 12.52 -7.33 5.75
CA ILE A 17 13.05 -6.75 4.50
C ILE A 17 14.56 -6.43 4.59
N ARG A 18 15.18 -6.61 5.77
CA ARG A 18 16.61 -6.36 6.01
C ARG A 18 17.43 -7.61 6.30
N GLY A 19 16.84 -8.75 6.42
CA GLY A 19 17.37 -10.07 6.72
C GLY A 19 18.86 -10.39 6.55
N PRO A 20 19.20 -11.63 6.25
CA PRO A 20 20.62 -12.06 6.16
C PRO A 20 21.41 -11.30 5.09
N VAL A 21 20.80 -10.96 3.96
CA VAL A 21 21.45 -10.20 2.89
C VAL A 21 21.92 -8.83 3.35
N HIS A 22 21.10 -8.13 4.16
CA HIS A 22 21.53 -6.83 4.71
C HIS A 22 22.69 -6.95 5.70
N LYS A 23 22.70 -8.01 6.52
CA LYS A 23 23.82 -8.26 7.45
C LYS A 23 25.12 -8.51 6.70
N GLU A 24 25.05 -9.30 5.61
CA GLU A 24 26.20 -9.58 4.76
C GLU A 24 26.69 -8.33 4.01
N ALA A 25 25.75 -7.52 3.48
CA ALA A 25 26.09 -6.26 2.86
C ALA A 25 26.84 -5.32 3.83
N ARG A 26 26.37 -5.23 5.09
CA ARG A 26 27.05 -4.46 6.13
C ARG A 26 28.47 -4.99 6.41
N ARG A 27 28.60 -6.30 6.57
CA ARG A 27 29.91 -6.93 6.79
C ARG A 27 30.91 -6.57 5.68
N LEU A 28 30.46 -6.65 4.43
CA LEU A 28 31.29 -6.28 3.28
C LEU A 28 31.62 -4.78 3.25
N GLU A 29 30.69 -3.91 3.64
CA GLU A 29 30.96 -2.47 3.78
C GLU A 29 32.03 -2.19 4.85
N ASP A 30 31.95 -2.88 5.99
CA ASP A 30 32.93 -2.78 7.08
C ASP A 30 34.34 -3.26 6.64
N GLU A 31 34.39 -4.17 5.66
CA GLU A 31 35.62 -4.63 5.01
C GLU A 31 36.14 -3.69 3.88
N GLY A 32 35.40 -2.59 3.63
CA GLY A 32 35.79 -1.58 2.64
C GLY A 32 35.24 -1.79 1.24
N HIS A 33 34.33 -2.75 1.06
CA HIS A 33 33.62 -2.94 -0.22
C HIS A 33 32.54 -1.89 -0.44
N ARG A 34 32.39 -1.41 -1.66
CA ARG A 34 31.30 -0.52 -2.04
C ARG A 34 30.08 -1.33 -2.45
N ILE A 35 29.01 -1.28 -1.64
CA ILE A 35 27.75 -1.96 -1.92
C ILE A 35 26.73 -0.99 -2.52
N LEU A 36 26.21 -1.30 -3.70
CA LEU A 36 25.09 -0.58 -4.30
C LEU A 36 23.77 -1.16 -3.78
N LYS A 37 23.06 -0.38 -2.96
CA LYS A 37 21.80 -0.80 -2.32
C LYS A 37 20.61 -0.45 -3.22
N LEU A 38 20.04 -1.45 -3.87
CA LEU A 38 18.87 -1.32 -4.76
C LEU A 38 17.58 -1.92 -4.17
N ASN A 39 17.64 -2.38 -2.92
CA ASN A 39 16.57 -3.14 -2.25
C ASN A 39 15.48 -2.27 -1.60
N ILE A 40 15.71 -0.96 -1.46
CA ILE A 40 14.74 -0.03 -0.87
C ILE A 40 14.70 1.22 -1.74
N GLY A 41 13.49 1.60 -2.17
CA GLY A 41 13.23 2.83 -2.92
C GLY A 41 13.41 4.07 -2.02
N ASN A 42 14.66 4.47 -1.82
CA ASN A 42 15.03 5.68 -1.09
C ASN A 42 15.92 6.57 -1.96
N PRO A 43 15.33 7.44 -2.80
CA PRO A 43 16.09 8.23 -3.77
C PRO A 43 16.84 9.42 -3.16
N ALA A 44 16.51 9.87 -1.96
CA ALA A 44 17.12 11.04 -1.33
C ALA A 44 18.67 10.96 -1.21
N PRO A 45 19.30 9.83 -0.81
CA PRO A 45 20.76 9.73 -0.76
C PRO A 45 21.45 9.84 -2.13
N PHE A 46 20.69 9.75 -3.23
CA PHE A 46 21.18 9.87 -4.59
C PHE A 46 20.92 11.26 -5.21
N GLY A 47 20.54 12.25 -4.38
CA GLY A 47 20.33 13.63 -4.83
C GLY A 47 18.92 13.89 -5.40
N PHE A 48 17.98 12.96 -5.26
CA PHE A 48 16.59 13.17 -5.65
C PHE A 48 15.79 13.69 -4.45
N GLU A 49 15.71 15.00 -4.33
CA GLU A 49 15.02 15.67 -3.23
C GLU A 49 13.50 15.77 -3.44
N ALA A 50 12.76 15.98 -2.36
CA ALA A 50 11.35 16.33 -2.45
C ALA A 50 11.18 17.70 -3.16
N PRO A 51 10.05 17.95 -3.85
CA PRO A 51 9.79 19.26 -4.46
C PRO A 51 9.95 20.40 -3.45
N GLU A 52 10.63 21.48 -3.88
CA GLU A 52 10.94 22.62 -3.01
C GLU A 52 9.66 23.24 -2.43
N GLU A 53 8.59 23.27 -3.20
CA GLU A 53 7.29 23.80 -2.79
C GLU A 53 6.74 23.05 -1.58
N ILE A 54 6.88 21.72 -1.55
CA ILE A 54 6.44 20.89 -0.41
C ILE A 54 7.30 21.18 0.81
N VAL A 55 8.62 21.22 0.65
CA VAL A 55 9.56 21.51 1.76
C VAL A 55 9.28 22.88 2.35
N ARG A 56 9.11 23.88 1.49
CA ARG A 56 8.80 25.26 1.89
C ARG A 56 7.48 25.34 2.65
N ASP A 57 6.44 24.68 2.15
CA ASP A 57 5.11 24.68 2.78
C ASP A 57 5.16 24.03 4.17
N VAL A 58 5.88 22.92 4.33
CA VAL A 58 6.11 22.28 5.63
C VAL A 58 6.77 23.26 6.61
N ILE A 59 7.84 23.94 6.19
CA ILE A 59 8.56 24.92 7.04
C ILE A 59 7.63 26.05 7.46
N LEU A 60 6.84 26.59 6.55
CA LEU A 60 5.93 27.71 6.82
C LEU A 60 4.78 27.33 7.78
N ASN A 61 4.31 26.09 7.70
CA ASN A 61 3.20 25.61 8.52
C ASN A 61 3.64 24.96 9.85
N LEU A 62 4.92 24.67 10.02
CA LEU A 62 5.45 24.03 11.23
C LEU A 62 5.07 24.75 12.54
N PRO A 63 5.08 26.12 12.64
CA PRO A 63 4.66 26.81 13.85
C PRO A 63 3.19 26.60 14.24
N SER A 64 2.32 26.31 13.28
CA SER A 64 0.89 26.03 13.51
C SER A 64 0.59 24.55 13.75
N ALA A 65 1.57 23.66 13.55
CA ALA A 65 1.41 22.21 13.68
C ALA A 65 1.65 21.67 15.12
N GLN A 66 1.59 22.55 16.14
CA GLN A 66 1.89 22.18 17.54
C GLN A 66 0.70 21.55 18.27
N GLY A 67 -0.53 21.77 17.79
CA GLY A 67 -1.75 21.28 18.40
C GLY A 67 -2.27 19.99 17.77
N TYR A 68 -3.19 19.34 18.48
CA TYR A 68 -3.95 18.24 17.90
C TYR A 68 -4.88 18.74 16.79
N CYS A 69 -5.07 17.94 15.76
CA CYS A 69 -6.11 18.13 14.76
C CYS A 69 -7.21 17.06 14.91
N GLU A 70 -8.18 17.07 14.01
CA GLU A 70 -9.19 16.00 13.92
C GLU A 70 -8.55 14.63 13.68
N SER A 71 -9.14 13.58 14.25
CA SER A 71 -8.62 12.21 14.18
C SER A 71 -8.47 11.68 12.75
N LYS A 72 -9.31 12.15 11.82
CA LYS A 72 -9.22 11.81 10.39
C LYS A 72 -8.14 12.62 9.66
N GLY A 73 -7.54 13.63 10.28
CA GLY A 73 -6.56 14.53 9.68
C GLY A 73 -7.13 15.93 9.39
N LEU A 74 -6.26 16.86 9.03
CA LEU A 74 -6.62 18.25 8.74
C LEU A 74 -7.70 18.34 7.66
N PHE A 75 -8.75 19.13 7.92
CA PHE A 75 -9.84 19.35 6.97
C PHE A 75 -9.35 19.85 5.61
N SER A 76 -8.41 20.80 5.59
CA SER A 76 -7.85 21.36 4.34
C SER A 76 -7.14 20.30 3.50
N ALA A 77 -6.40 19.39 4.14
CA ALA A 77 -5.71 18.31 3.46
C ALA A 77 -6.72 17.26 2.93
N ARG A 78 -7.71 16.87 3.75
CA ARG A 78 -8.79 15.95 3.31
C ARG A 78 -9.57 16.53 2.12
N LYS A 79 -9.89 17.85 2.17
CA LYS A 79 -10.55 18.54 1.05
C LYS A 79 -9.69 18.53 -0.21
N ALA A 80 -8.39 18.77 -0.10
CA ALA A 80 -7.47 18.72 -1.25
C ALA A 80 -7.43 17.32 -1.88
N ILE A 81 -7.47 16.25 -1.08
CA ILE A 81 -7.55 14.87 -1.56
C ILE A 81 -8.85 14.64 -2.32
N VAL A 82 -10.00 15.04 -1.78
CA VAL A 82 -11.31 14.92 -2.49
C VAL A 82 -11.25 15.65 -3.83
N GLN A 83 -10.74 16.88 -3.86
CA GLN A 83 -10.60 17.64 -5.11
C GLN A 83 -9.67 16.97 -6.12
N HIS A 84 -8.60 16.34 -5.63
CA HIS A 84 -7.70 15.55 -6.46
C HIS A 84 -8.42 14.37 -7.11
N TYR A 85 -9.18 13.59 -6.33
CA TYR A 85 -9.96 12.48 -6.88
C TYR A 85 -11.06 12.94 -7.85
N GLN A 86 -11.73 14.06 -7.55
CA GLN A 86 -12.69 14.66 -8.48
C GLN A 86 -12.05 15.03 -9.83
N SER A 87 -10.82 15.53 -9.82
CA SER A 87 -10.06 15.82 -11.05
C SER A 87 -9.70 14.57 -11.87
N GLN A 88 -9.73 13.40 -11.23
CA GLN A 88 -9.53 12.10 -11.86
C GLN A 88 -10.84 11.41 -12.29
N GLY A 89 -11.98 12.10 -12.12
CA GLY A 89 -13.30 11.56 -12.48
C GLY A 89 -13.95 10.70 -11.41
N ILE A 90 -13.46 10.74 -10.17
CA ILE A 90 -14.01 10.01 -9.03
C ILE A 90 -14.85 11.00 -8.19
N PHE A 91 -16.18 10.88 -8.24
CA PHE A 91 -17.10 11.85 -7.63
C PHE A 91 -17.83 11.33 -6.39
N GLY A 92 -17.78 10.02 -6.12
CA GLY A 92 -18.47 9.37 -4.99
C GLY A 92 -17.75 9.47 -3.64
N VAL A 93 -16.70 10.30 -3.53
CA VAL A 93 -15.88 10.43 -2.31
C VAL A 93 -16.18 11.75 -1.61
N ASP A 94 -16.57 11.68 -0.32
CA ASP A 94 -16.77 12.82 0.55
C ASP A 94 -15.54 13.06 1.44
N ILE A 95 -15.45 14.24 2.04
CA ILE A 95 -14.38 14.59 3.01
C ILE A 95 -14.37 13.60 4.20
N GLU A 96 -15.54 13.11 4.59
CA GLU A 96 -15.68 12.16 5.70
C GLU A 96 -15.15 10.75 5.38
N ASP A 97 -14.94 10.43 4.12
CA ASP A 97 -14.36 9.16 3.66
C ASP A 97 -12.83 9.19 3.64
N ILE A 98 -12.21 10.36 3.89
CA ILE A 98 -10.76 10.54 3.85
C ILE A 98 -10.16 10.41 5.25
N TYR A 99 -9.13 9.56 5.35
CA TYR A 99 -8.32 9.36 6.55
C TYR A 99 -6.86 9.61 6.23
N ILE A 100 -6.20 10.45 7.02
CA ILE A 100 -4.76 10.75 6.91
C ILE A 100 -4.02 10.07 8.04
N GLY A 101 -3.00 9.29 7.70
CA GLY A 101 -2.15 8.56 8.64
C GLY A 101 -0.66 8.80 8.41
N ASN A 102 0.18 8.14 9.20
CA ASN A 102 1.64 8.20 9.09
C ASN A 102 2.13 7.33 7.90
N GLY A 103 1.74 7.75 6.69
CA GLY A 103 1.92 7.00 5.45
C GLY A 103 0.96 5.82 5.33
N ALA A 104 0.86 5.26 4.12
CA ALA A 104 -0.03 4.15 3.81
C ALA A 104 0.15 2.93 4.74
N SER A 105 1.35 2.74 5.29
CA SER A 105 1.64 1.60 6.18
C SER A 105 0.79 1.60 7.46
N GLU A 106 0.57 2.75 8.09
CA GLU A 106 -0.31 2.85 9.26
C GLU A 106 -1.75 2.54 8.88
N LEU A 107 -2.21 3.13 7.78
CA LEU A 107 -3.58 2.95 7.30
C LEU A 107 -3.88 1.49 6.92
N ILE A 108 -2.93 0.79 6.29
CA ILE A 108 -3.03 -0.66 6.01
C ILE A 108 -3.21 -1.45 7.31
N VAL A 109 -2.36 -1.19 8.31
CA VAL A 109 -2.46 -1.88 9.61
C VAL A 109 -3.79 -1.58 10.29
N MET A 110 -4.24 -0.33 10.30
CA MET A 110 -5.52 0.06 10.88
C MET A 110 -6.70 -0.59 10.16
N ALA A 111 -6.70 -0.63 8.83
CA ALA A 111 -7.75 -1.27 8.04
C ALA A 111 -7.85 -2.77 8.35
N MET A 112 -6.71 -3.48 8.36
CA MET A 112 -6.71 -4.91 8.67
C MET A 112 -7.17 -5.18 10.11
N GLN A 113 -6.75 -4.37 11.07
CA GLN A 113 -7.18 -4.50 12.48
C GLN A 113 -8.68 -4.18 12.66
N GLY A 114 -9.20 -3.23 11.90
CA GLY A 114 -10.61 -2.83 12.00
C GLY A 114 -11.58 -3.78 11.29
N LEU A 115 -11.12 -4.55 10.32
CA LEU A 115 -11.99 -5.31 9.41
C LEU A 115 -11.87 -6.83 9.53
N LEU A 116 -10.76 -7.36 10.06
CA LEU A 116 -10.54 -8.81 10.12
C LEU A 116 -10.81 -9.38 11.51
N ASN A 117 -11.64 -10.40 11.56
CA ASN A 117 -11.78 -11.29 12.70
C ASN A 117 -10.81 -12.49 12.59
N PRO A 118 -10.63 -13.29 13.66
CA PRO A 118 -9.90 -14.54 13.55
C PRO A 118 -10.44 -15.44 12.43
N ASP A 119 -9.53 -15.98 11.64
CA ASP A 119 -9.80 -16.85 10.48
C ASP A 119 -10.42 -16.18 9.26
N ASP A 120 -10.71 -14.88 9.28
CA ASP A 120 -11.04 -14.14 8.06
C ASP A 120 -9.84 -14.15 7.10
N GLU A 121 -10.12 -14.22 5.81
CA GLU A 121 -9.09 -14.33 4.78
C GLU A 121 -9.01 -13.04 3.95
N MET A 122 -7.76 -12.64 3.64
CA MET A 122 -7.47 -11.53 2.73
C MET A 122 -6.69 -12.08 1.55
N LEU A 123 -7.20 -11.89 0.34
CA LEU A 123 -6.47 -12.25 -0.89
C LEU A 123 -5.43 -11.18 -1.20
N ILE A 124 -4.17 -11.59 -1.29
CA ILE A 124 -3.00 -10.70 -1.44
C ILE A 124 -2.18 -11.20 -2.62
N PRO A 125 -1.62 -10.30 -3.48
CA PRO A 125 -0.79 -10.73 -4.60
C PRO A 125 0.48 -11.46 -4.15
N SER A 126 1.02 -12.30 -5.00
CA SER A 126 2.35 -12.89 -4.82
C SER A 126 3.11 -12.77 -6.15
N PRO A 127 4.22 -12.00 -6.17
CA PRO A 127 4.86 -11.28 -5.04
C PRO A 127 4.09 -10.05 -4.58
N ASP A 128 4.27 -9.65 -3.31
CA ASP A 128 3.60 -8.51 -2.69
C ASP A 128 4.57 -7.53 -2.00
N TYR A 129 4.01 -6.41 -1.54
CA TYR A 129 4.64 -5.62 -0.50
C TYR A 129 4.38 -6.30 0.85
N PRO A 130 5.42 -6.82 1.55
CA PRO A 130 5.25 -7.74 2.69
C PRO A 130 4.40 -7.23 3.85
N LEU A 131 4.14 -5.92 3.91
CA LEU A 131 3.30 -5.33 4.95
C LEU A 131 1.85 -5.81 4.87
N TRP A 132 1.29 -6.03 3.67
CA TRP A 132 -0.07 -6.51 3.53
C TRP A 132 -0.26 -7.86 4.19
N THR A 133 0.63 -8.80 3.89
CA THR A 133 0.67 -10.12 4.54
C THR A 133 0.87 -10.02 6.05
N ALA A 134 1.81 -9.18 6.49
CA ALA A 134 2.09 -8.99 7.91
C ALA A 134 0.90 -8.38 8.66
N ALA A 135 0.26 -7.36 8.09
CA ALA A 135 -0.87 -6.68 8.71
C ALA A 135 -2.09 -7.60 8.84
N ALA A 136 -2.42 -8.38 7.79
CA ALA A 136 -3.50 -9.36 7.86
C ALA A 136 -3.28 -10.41 8.95
N ASN A 137 -2.08 -10.99 9.02
CA ASN A 137 -1.74 -11.98 10.03
C ASN A 137 -1.70 -11.40 11.46
N LEU A 138 -1.17 -10.18 11.63
CA LEU A 138 -1.14 -9.50 12.94
C LEU A 138 -2.54 -9.13 13.44
N ALA A 139 -3.46 -8.83 12.52
CA ALA A 139 -4.87 -8.58 12.86
C ALA A 139 -5.61 -9.84 13.33
N GLY A 140 -5.03 -11.02 13.11
CA GLY A 140 -5.64 -12.32 13.46
C GLY A 140 -6.32 -12.99 12.27
N GLY A 141 -6.35 -12.36 11.11
CA GLY A 141 -6.78 -12.95 9.86
C GLY A 141 -5.69 -13.82 9.22
N LYS A 142 -5.94 -14.24 8.00
CA LYS A 142 -5.05 -15.08 7.21
C LYS A 142 -4.79 -14.45 5.85
N ALA A 143 -3.52 -14.23 5.51
CA ALA A 143 -3.12 -13.89 4.15
C ALA A 143 -3.22 -15.13 3.25
N VAL A 144 -3.98 -15.01 2.17
CA VAL A 144 -4.11 -16.04 1.12
C VAL A 144 -3.55 -15.44 -0.16
N HIS A 145 -2.43 -15.97 -0.65
CA HIS A 145 -1.75 -15.37 -1.79
C HIS A 145 -2.30 -15.89 -3.11
N TYR A 146 -2.63 -14.97 -4.01
CA TYR A 146 -2.90 -15.27 -5.41
C TYR A 146 -1.66 -14.99 -6.28
N ARG A 147 -1.53 -15.71 -7.37
CA ARG A 147 -0.38 -15.62 -8.25
C ARG A 147 -0.45 -14.37 -9.13
N CYS A 148 0.67 -13.65 -9.21
CA CYS A 148 0.96 -12.74 -10.31
C CYS A 148 1.91 -13.45 -11.26
N ASP A 149 1.51 -13.64 -12.51
CA ASP A 149 2.21 -14.51 -13.46
C ASP A 149 3.39 -13.75 -14.10
N GLU A 150 4.61 -14.22 -13.85
CA GLU A 150 5.82 -13.64 -14.43
C GLU A 150 5.85 -13.73 -15.97
N GLU A 151 5.25 -14.79 -16.54
CA GLU A 151 5.16 -14.96 -17.99
C GLU A 151 4.09 -14.05 -18.63
N ALA A 152 3.18 -13.50 -17.81
CA ALA A 152 2.15 -12.55 -18.18
C ALA A 152 2.43 -11.16 -17.57
N ASP A 153 3.64 -10.65 -17.71
CA ASP A 153 4.08 -9.31 -17.25
C ASP A 153 3.83 -9.03 -15.75
N GLY A 154 3.73 -10.07 -14.93
CA GLY A 154 3.47 -9.95 -13.51
C GLY A 154 2.02 -9.60 -13.17
N PHE A 155 1.08 -9.83 -14.07
CA PHE A 155 -0.33 -9.55 -13.85
C PHE A 155 -1.01 -10.60 -12.96
N PRO A 156 -2.00 -10.19 -12.15
CA PRO A 156 -2.83 -11.10 -11.38
C PRO A 156 -3.50 -12.18 -12.26
N ASP A 157 -3.37 -13.43 -11.84
CA ASP A 157 -4.08 -14.55 -12.45
C ASP A 157 -5.52 -14.60 -11.89
N ILE A 158 -6.48 -14.19 -12.71
CA ILE A 158 -7.91 -14.11 -12.33
C ILE A 158 -8.48 -15.48 -11.95
N GLU A 159 -8.08 -16.54 -12.63
CA GLU A 159 -8.57 -17.88 -12.31
C GLU A 159 -7.99 -18.40 -10.99
N ASP A 160 -6.75 -18.03 -10.69
CA ASP A 160 -6.15 -18.34 -9.39
C ASP A 160 -6.83 -17.55 -8.26
N ILE A 161 -7.17 -16.25 -8.47
CA ILE A 161 -7.97 -15.46 -7.53
C ILE A 161 -9.30 -16.16 -7.25
N LYS A 162 -10.07 -16.50 -8.30
CA LYS A 162 -11.36 -17.18 -8.17
C LYS A 162 -11.26 -18.47 -7.37
N SER A 163 -10.24 -19.28 -7.64
CA SER A 163 -10.03 -20.56 -6.97
C SER A 163 -9.77 -20.46 -5.48
N LYS A 164 -9.33 -19.27 -5.02
CA LYS A 164 -8.95 -18.98 -3.63
C LYS A 164 -10.02 -18.24 -2.83
N ILE A 165 -11.08 -17.77 -3.48
CA ILE A 165 -12.21 -17.16 -2.79
C ILE A 165 -12.94 -18.24 -1.97
N SER A 166 -13.15 -17.96 -0.70
CA SER A 166 -13.87 -18.82 0.24
C SER A 166 -14.94 -18.02 1.01
N PRO A 167 -15.83 -18.66 1.75
CA PRO A 167 -16.79 -17.95 2.62
C PRO A 167 -16.15 -17.09 3.71
N ARG A 168 -14.85 -17.25 3.94
CA ARG A 168 -14.07 -16.45 4.90
C ARG A 168 -13.33 -15.28 4.26
N THR A 169 -13.29 -15.19 2.95
CA THR A 169 -12.66 -14.09 2.23
C THR A 169 -13.42 -12.80 2.51
N ARG A 170 -12.70 -11.74 2.90
CA ARG A 170 -13.24 -10.40 3.19
C ARG A 170 -12.90 -9.38 2.12
N GLY A 171 -11.79 -9.57 1.43
CA GLY A 171 -11.38 -8.63 0.40
C GLY A 171 -10.23 -9.12 -0.43
N ILE A 172 -9.98 -8.35 -1.48
CA ILE A 172 -8.87 -8.55 -2.42
C ILE A 172 -7.99 -7.30 -2.38
N VAL A 173 -6.68 -7.50 -2.27
CA VAL A 173 -5.69 -6.43 -2.37
C VAL A 173 -5.15 -6.39 -3.79
N LEU A 174 -5.23 -5.22 -4.44
CA LEU A 174 -4.48 -4.89 -5.65
C LEU A 174 -3.39 -3.88 -5.30
N ILE A 175 -2.18 -4.07 -5.79
CA ILE A 175 -1.08 -3.10 -5.69
C ILE A 175 -0.77 -2.65 -7.11
N ASN A 176 -1.16 -1.42 -7.47
CA ASN A 176 -1.07 -0.93 -8.85
C ASN A 176 -0.61 0.53 -8.92
N PRO A 177 0.56 0.84 -9.48
CA PRO A 177 1.58 -0.08 -9.98
C PRO A 177 2.13 -1.03 -8.92
N ASN A 178 2.46 -2.27 -9.30
CA ASN A 178 2.84 -3.30 -8.35
C ASN A 178 4.24 -3.11 -7.75
N ASN A 179 4.33 -3.35 -6.47
CA ASN A 179 5.60 -3.55 -5.77
C ASN A 179 5.69 -5.03 -5.35
N PRO A 180 6.63 -5.86 -5.88
CA PRO A 180 7.93 -5.40 -6.44
C PRO A 180 8.05 -5.44 -7.96
N THR A 181 7.09 -5.92 -8.73
CA THR A 181 7.26 -6.23 -10.16
C THR A 181 7.31 -4.99 -11.06
N GLY A 182 6.69 -3.87 -10.64
CA GLY A 182 6.53 -2.68 -11.45
C GLY A 182 5.41 -2.78 -12.50
N ALA A 183 4.65 -3.88 -12.51
CA ALA A 183 3.52 -4.07 -13.40
C ALA A 183 2.46 -2.96 -13.22
N VAL A 184 1.94 -2.45 -14.31
CA VAL A 184 0.82 -1.49 -14.35
C VAL A 184 -0.36 -2.20 -14.98
N TYR A 185 -1.41 -2.40 -14.20
CA TYR A 185 -2.55 -3.23 -14.63
C TYR A 185 -3.47 -2.47 -15.58
N SER A 186 -3.99 -3.20 -16.57
CA SER A 186 -4.97 -2.65 -17.52
C SER A 186 -6.33 -2.43 -16.86
N GLU A 187 -7.13 -1.56 -17.46
CA GLU A 187 -8.51 -1.30 -17.02
C GLU A 187 -9.33 -2.59 -17.03
N GLU A 188 -9.18 -3.42 -18.05
CA GLU A 188 -9.90 -4.69 -18.21
C GLU A 188 -9.59 -5.66 -17.06
N LEU A 189 -8.33 -5.73 -16.63
CA LEU A 189 -7.94 -6.59 -15.50
C LEU A 189 -8.56 -6.08 -14.19
N ILE A 190 -8.50 -4.77 -13.94
CA ILE A 190 -9.08 -4.17 -12.73
C ILE A 190 -10.60 -4.41 -12.71
N GLN A 191 -11.27 -4.26 -13.85
CA GLN A 191 -12.71 -4.54 -13.98
C GLN A 191 -13.05 -6.02 -13.68
N GLN A 192 -12.20 -6.97 -14.10
CA GLN A 192 -12.40 -8.39 -13.74
C GLN A 192 -12.30 -8.62 -12.23
N VAL A 193 -11.36 -7.97 -11.55
CA VAL A 193 -11.26 -8.05 -10.08
C VAL A 193 -12.45 -7.38 -9.40
N ILE A 194 -12.90 -6.23 -9.89
CA ILE A 194 -14.12 -5.55 -9.40
C ILE A 194 -15.35 -6.48 -9.52
N GLU A 195 -15.46 -7.19 -10.65
CA GLU A 195 -16.55 -8.14 -10.85
C GLU A 195 -16.52 -9.30 -9.85
N LEU A 196 -15.33 -9.81 -9.52
CA LEU A 196 -15.18 -10.80 -8.44
C LEU A 196 -15.59 -10.23 -7.08
N CYS A 197 -15.20 -9.01 -6.78
CA CYS A 197 -15.61 -8.34 -5.54
C CYS A 197 -17.14 -8.21 -5.47
N ARG A 198 -17.79 -7.83 -6.57
CA ARG A 198 -19.24 -7.69 -6.68
C ARG A 198 -19.96 -9.01 -6.47
N GLN A 199 -19.49 -10.09 -7.13
CA GLN A 199 -20.10 -11.42 -7.06
C GLN A 199 -20.01 -12.06 -5.67
N HIS A 200 -19.02 -11.68 -4.89
CA HIS A 200 -18.73 -12.32 -3.61
C HIS A 200 -18.84 -11.38 -2.40
N ASP A 201 -19.39 -10.16 -2.58
CA ASP A 201 -19.52 -9.14 -1.54
C ASP A 201 -18.18 -8.83 -0.84
N LEU A 202 -17.09 -8.69 -1.63
CA LEU A 202 -15.75 -8.44 -1.12
C LEU A 202 -15.37 -6.96 -1.20
N ILE A 203 -14.51 -6.53 -0.28
CA ILE A 203 -13.89 -5.21 -0.31
C ILE A 203 -12.69 -5.24 -1.26
N LEU A 204 -12.58 -4.24 -2.14
CA LEU A 204 -11.37 -4.02 -2.92
C LEU A 204 -10.44 -3.06 -2.20
N PHE A 205 -9.24 -3.52 -1.83
CA PHE A 205 -8.16 -2.69 -1.30
C PHE A 205 -7.19 -2.36 -2.44
N SER A 206 -7.16 -1.10 -2.88
CA SER A 206 -6.31 -0.64 -3.96
C SER A 206 -5.14 0.16 -3.40
N ASP A 207 -3.94 -0.42 -3.42
CA ASP A 207 -2.70 0.26 -3.05
C ASP A 207 -2.12 0.97 -4.28
N GLU A 208 -2.32 2.27 -4.35
CA GLU A 208 -1.97 3.12 -5.48
C GLU A 208 -0.80 4.06 -5.16
N ILE A 209 0.05 3.69 -4.19
CA ILE A 209 1.16 4.53 -3.72
C ILE A 209 2.16 4.89 -4.84
N TYR A 210 2.18 4.14 -5.94
CA TYR A 210 3.05 4.37 -7.10
C TYR A 210 2.32 4.96 -8.31
N ASP A 211 1.11 5.50 -8.15
CA ASP A 211 0.22 6.00 -9.21
C ASP A 211 0.88 6.96 -10.21
N LYS A 212 1.89 7.72 -9.78
CA LYS A 212 2.63 8.71 -10.60
C LYS A 212 4.04 8.26 -11.00
N ILE A 213 4.45 7.05 -10.64
CA ILE A 213 5.74 6.49 -11.04
C ILE A 213 5.49 5.52 -12.19
N LEU A 214 5.39 6.09 -13.36
CA LEU A 214 5.07 5.41 -14.61
C LEU A 214 6.21 5.60 -15.59
N TYR A 215 6.46 4.61 -16.42
CA TYR A 215 7.51 4.62 -17.44
C TYR A 215 6.88 4.40 -18.81
N ASP A 216 7.55 4.92 -19.82
CA ASP A 216 7.13 4.85 -21.21
C ASP A 216 5.70 5.42 -21.38
N GLU A 217 4.83 4.73 -22.09
CA GLU A 217 3.44 5.14 -22.34
C GLU A 217 2.43 4.59 -21.33
N ALA A 218 2.90 3.99 -20.22
CA ALA A 218 2.02 3.40 -19.21
C ALA A 218 1.12 4.44 -18.56
N GLN A 219 -0.14 4.10 -18.38
CA GLN A 219 -1.14 4.94 -17.71
C GLN A 219 -1.75 4.21 -16.52
N HIS A 220 -1.77 4.88 -15.39
CA HIS A 220 -2.44 4.39 -14.20
C HIS A 220 -3.95 4.64 -14.29
N VAL A 221 -4.72 3.60 -13.98
CA VAL A 221 -6.18 3.69 -13.86
C VAL A 221 -6.56 3.49 -12.39
N PRO A 222 -7.10 4.51 -11.71
CA PRO A 222 -7.58 4.36 -10.33
C PRO A 222 -8.74 3.37 -10.27
N ALA A 223 -8.66 2.38 -9.39
CA ALA A 223 -9.71 1.36 -9.27
C ALA A 223 -11.06 1.96 -8.88
N ALA A 224 -11.07 2.96 -8.00
CA ALA A 224 -12.27 3.66 -7.58
C ALA A 224 -13.01 4.42 -8.70
N ARG A 225 -12.38 4.65 -9.86
CA ARG A 225 -13.03 5.26 -11.02
C ARG A 225 -13.91 4.29 -11.78
N LEU A 226 -13.66 3.00 -11.65
CA LEU A 226 -14.28 1.94 -12.47
C LEU A 226 -15.56 1.36 -11.88
N SER A 227 -15.85 1.66 -10.62
CA SER A 227 -17.06 1.15 -9.94
C SER A 227 -17.42 2.04 -8.76
N ASP A 228 -18.73 2.24 -8.59
CA ASP A 228 -19.36 2.94 -7.46
C ASP A 228 -20.30 2.04 -6.65
N ASP A 229 -20.41 0.76 -7.03
CA ASP A 229 -21.31 -0.22 -6.44
C ASP A 229 -20.64 -1.27 -5.53
N ILE A 230 -19.33 -1.23 -5.41
CA ILE A 230 -18.55 -2.01 -4.44
C ILE A 230 -17.78 -1.09 -3.50
N LEU A 231 -17.47 -1.56 -2.29
CA LEU A 231 -16.58 -0.82 -1.39
C LEU A 231 -15.14 -0.94 -1.88
N THR A 232 -14.61 0.17 -2.40
CA THR A 232 -13.18 0.30 -2.75
C THR A 232 -12.49 1.18 -1.73
N VAL A 233 -11.39 0.68 -1.14
CA VAL A 233 -10.54 1.43 -0.21
C VAL A 233 -9.20 1.69 -0.90
N THR A 234 -8.95 2.95 -1.27
CA THR A 234 -7.71 3.35 -1.94
C THR A 234 -6.67 3.82 -0.93
N PHE A 235 -5.47 3.27 -1.01
CA PHE A 235 -4.29 3.70 -0.26
C PHE A 235 -3.35 4.47 -1.18
N ASN A 236 -3.00 5.68 -0.78
CA ASN A 236 -2.07 6.52 -1.52
C ASN A 236 -1.27 7.38 -0.54
N GLY A 237 -0.37 8.23 -1.03
CA GLY A 237 0.40 9.14 -0.19
C GLY A 237 1.52 9.85 -0.94
N LEU A 238 2.24 10.71 -0.22
CA LEU A 238 3.30 11.55 -0.80
C LEU A 238 4.68 10.87 -0.79
N SER A 239 4.79 9.73 -0.13
CA SER A 239 6.07 9.07 0.16
C SER A 239 6.86 8.70 -1.10
N LYS A 240 6.21 8.25 -2.17
CA LYS A 240 6.86 7.73 -3.38
C LYS A 240 6.85 8.76 -4.50
N ALA A 241 5.67 9.12 -4.99
CA ALA A 241 5.50 10.03 -6.11
C ALA A 241 6.17 11.41 -5.88
N TYR A 242 6.15 11.89 -4.65
CA TYR A 242 6.73 13.19 -4.29
C TYR A 242 8.04 13.09 -3.50
N ARG A 243 8.62 11.89 -3.38
CA ARG A 243 9.90 11.65 -2.67
C ARG A 243 9.90 12.16 -1.22
N ALA A 244 8.73 12.18 -0.60
CA ALA A 244 8.49 12.71 0.74
C ALA A 244 8.38 11.60 1.81
N ALA A 245 9.05 10.47 1.63
CA ALA A 245 8.93 9.30 2.50
C ALA A 245 9.29 9.59 3.97
N GLY A 246 10.17 10.55 4.22
CA GLY A 246 10.57 10.99 5.56
C GLY A 246 9.51 11.83 6.28
N PHE A 247 8.59 12.46 5.57
CA PHE A 247 7.51 13.27 6.16
C PHE A 247 6.35 12.41 6.70
N ARG A 248 6.30 11.13 6.34
CA ARG A 248 5.31 10.16 6.84
C ARG A 248 3.85 10.53 6.52
N VAL A 249 3.57 10.88 5.25
CA VAL A 249 2.23 11.19 4.73
C VAL A 249 1.97 10.39 3.47
#